data_f831fc4b7bb68037435d370d68ddcd59
#
_entry.id   f831fc4b7bb68037435d370d68ddcd59
#
_cell.length_a   1.000
_cell.length_b   1.000
_cell.length_c   1.000
_cell.angle_alpha   90.00
_cell.angle_beta   90.00
_cell.angle_gamma   90.00
#
_symmetry.space_group_name_H-M   'P 1'
#
loop_
_entity.id
_entity.type
_entity.pdbx_description
1 polymer ?
#
loop_
_entity_poly.entity_id
_entity_poly.type
_entity_poly.pdbx_seq_one_letter_code
_entity_poly.pdbx_strand_id
1 'polypeptide(L)'
;METDVMISKRKIEVVIPTYNGGKKFYQVAEMLKQQVGITPNDVLIIDSSSSDQTVQVARNAGFRVQIINKKDFGHGKTRRMAAEQSTAEYIVFMTQDAIPASNNSIIQLCKPLMENQNIGVTYGRQLPTPEAGAIGNHARLFNYPAHSQMKTKADIPVLGIKTIFCSDSFAAYNRMALISIGNFMDVNFGEDTLIAAKYIDAGYVVYYNSTVCVYHAHRLSLMNEMKRYVVIGEFHKKYKMVFDSYRKVSMEGFSFIKSELIYLLKEKRIVLIPYALIRNILKLVGYKYGMMISSN
;
A
#
# COMPACT_ATOMS: atom_id res chain seq x y z
N MET A 1 22.33 -9.03 42.27
CA MET A 1 22.74 -8.25 41.09
C MET A 1 21.93 -8.82 39.89
N GLU A 2 20.72 -8.32 39.76
CA GLU A 2 19.87 -8.63 38.58
C GLU A 2 20.35 -7.75 37.45
N THR A 3 20.93 -8.37 36.43
CA THR A 3 21.24 -7.72 35.17
C THR A 3 19.93 -7.52 34.43
N ASP A 4 19.31 -6.35 34.61
CA ASP A 4 18.29 -5.84 33.71
C ASP A 4 18.91 -5.74 32.30
N VAL A 5 18.71 -6.77 31.51
CA VAL A 5 18.91 -6.70 30.07
C VAL A 5 17.78 -5.80 29.57
N MET A 6 18.05 -4.48 29.53
CA MET A 6 17.21 -3.54 28.79
C MET A 6 17.16 -4.02 27.35
N ILE A 7 16.11 -4.74 26.99
CA ILE A 7 15.78 -5.06 25.59
C ILE A 7 15.55 -3.70 24.95
N SER A 8 16.54 -3.22 24.19
CA SER A 8 16.44 -1.97 23.41
C SER A 8 15.18 -2.07 22.55
N LYS A 9 14.15 -1.34 22.93
CA LYS A 9 12.87 -1.30 22.22
C LYS A 9 13.16 -0.78 20.80
N ARG A 10 12.89 -1.61 19.80
CA ARG A 10 13.03 -1.20 18.40
C ARG A 10 12.14 0.00 18.14
N LYS A 11 12.74 1.05 17.58
CA LYS A 11 11.96 2.24 17.22
C LYS A 11 11.12 2.00 15.97
N ILE A 12 11.69 1.33 14.98
CA ILE A 12 11.02 1.02 13.69
C ILE A 12 11.14 -0.48 13.41
N GLU A 13 10.08 -1.08 12.91
CA GLU A 13 10.07 -2.43 12.36
C GLU A 13 9.48 -2.41 10.94
N VAL A 14 10.19 -3.00 9.98
CA VAL A 14 9.74 -3.13 8.59
C VAL A 14 9.16 -4.53 8.39
N VAL A 15 7.92 -4.63 7.94
CA VAL A 15 7.23 -5.90 7.74
C VAL A 15 6.84 -6.06 6.28
N ILE A 16 7.26 -7.18 5.69
CA ILE A 16 7.00 -7.49 4.28
C ILE A 16 6.36 -8.88 4.16
N PRO A 17 5.07 -8.97 3.84
CA PRO A 17 4.46 -10.23 3.43
C PRO A 17 5.03 -10.66 2.08
N THR A 18 5.43 -11.93 1.95
CA THR A 18 6.01 -12.47 0.71
C THR A 18 5.34 -13.76 0.26
N TYR A 19 5.31 -13.93 -1.06
CA TYR A 19 4.99 -15.20 -1.72
C TYR A 19 5.59 -15.20 -3.12
N ASN A 20 6.58 -16.08 -3.36
CA ASN A 20 7.27 -16.22 -4.65
C ASN A 20 7.71 -14.85 -5.22
N GLY A 21 8.46 -14.07 -4.42
CA GLY A 21 8.82 -12.67 -4.72
C GLY A 21 9.84 -12.52 -5.86
N GLY A 22 10.59 -13.57 -6.14
CA GLY A 22 11.50 -13.64 -7.28
C GLY A 22 12.54 -12.52 -7.32
N LYS A 23 12.89 -12.10 -8.54
CA LYS A 23 13.92 -11.09 -8.78
C LYS A 23 13.59 -9.71 -8.15
N LYS A 24 12.32 -9.33 -8.08
CA LYS A 24 11.95 -8.04 -7.50
C LYS A 24 12.18 -8.01 -6.00
N PHE A 25 11.86 -9.09 -5.30
CA PHE A 25 12.15 -9.18 -3.86
C PHE A 25 13.65 -9.13 -3.58
N TYR A 26 14.49 -9.73 -4.41
CA TYR A 26 15.94 -9.58 -4.31
C TYR A 26 16.35 -8.09 -4.35
N GLN A 27 15.82 -7.31 -5.28
CA GLN A 27 16.11 -5.87 -5.37
C GLN A 27 15.63 -5.10 -4.13
N VAL A 28 14.46 -5.45 -3.60
CA VAL A 28 13.94 -4.87 -2.35
C VAL A 28 14.87 -5.20 -1.18
N ALA A 29 15.31 -6.45 -1.05
CA ALA A 29 16.22 -6.89 0.01
C ALA A 29 17.56 -6.14 -0.03
N GLU A 30 18.15 -5.97 -1.22
CA GLU A 30 19.40 -5.21 -1.37
C GLU A 30 19.24 -3.73 -1.00
N MET A 31 18.13 -3.11 -1.35
CA MET A 31 17.85 -1.72 -0.95
C MET A 31 17.54 -1.57 0.54
N LEU A 32 16.93 -2.57 1.17
CA LEU A 32 16.67 -2.55 2.61
C LEU A 32 17.95 -2.67 3.43
N LYS A 33 18.94 -3.43 2.99
CA LYS A 33 20.27 -3.52 3.62
C LYS A 33 21.01 -2.17 3.65
N GLN A 34 20.66 -1.26 2.75
CA GLN A 34 21.27 0.05 2.62
C GLN A 34 20.51 1.16 3.36
N GLN A 35 19.36 0.84 4.00
CA GLN A 35 18.57 1.85 4.68
C GLN A 35 19.26 2.40 5.93
N VAL A 36 19.40 3.71 6.00
CA VAL A 36 19.97 4.40 7.15
C VAL A 36 19.06 4.25 8.37
N GLY A 37 19.62 3.86 9.50
CA GLY A 37 18.89 3.71 10.77
C GLY A 37 18.04 2.44 10.85
N ILE A 38 18.17 1.52 9.90
CA ILE A 38 17.50 0.22 9.87
C ILE A 38 18.57 -0.87 9.81
N THR A 39 18.52 -1.80 10.73
CA THR A 39 19.37 -2.99 10.72
C THR A 39 18.62 -4.18 10.10
N PRO A 40 19.31 -5.21 9.62
CA PRO A 40 18.64 -6.43 9.13
C PRO A 40 17.68 -7.05 10.16
N ASN A 41 17.98 -6.93 11.44
CA ASN A 41 17.12 -7.43 12.52
C ASN A 41 15.82 -6.63 12.71
N ASP A 42 15.72 -5.42 12.17
CA ASP A 42 14.50 -4.60 12.19
C ASP A 42 13.54 -4.97 11.04
N VAL A 43 13.97 -5.85 10.12
CA VAL A 43 13.16 -6.31 8.99
C VAL A 43 12.58 -7.69 9.29
N LEU A 44 11.25 -7.81 9.22
CA LEU A 44 10.53 -9.06 9.35
C LEU A 44 9.87 -9.43 8.01
N ILE A 45 10.25 -10.57 7.48
CA ILE A 45 9.60 -11.19 6.32
C ILE A 45 8.59 -12.21 6.81
N ILE A 46 7.32 -12.05 6.41
CA ILE A 46 6.26 -13.03 6.67
C ILE A 46 5.97 -13.75 5.36
N ASP A 47 6.55 -14.93 5.22
CA ASP A 47 6.51 -15.71 3.99
C ASP A 47 5.38 -16.73 3.98
N SER A 48 4.57 -16.72 2.93
CA SER A 48 3.39 -17.57 2.77
C SER A 48 3.73 -18.90 2.07
N SER A 49 4.79 -19.57 2.52
CA SER A 49 5.27 -20.84 1.98
C SER A 49 5.72 -20.72 0.52
N SER A 50 6.63 -19.80 0.24
CA SER A 50 7.24 -19.64 -1.08
C SER A 50 7.99 -20.92 -1.51
N SER A 51 7.88 -21.25 -2.78
CA SER A 51 8.58 -22.38 -3.41
C SER A 51 9.83 -21.97 -4.19
N ASP A 52 10.08 -20.66 -4.33
CA ASP A 52 11.26 -20.09 -4.95
C ASP A 52 12.33 -19.71 -3.91
N GLN A 53 13.33 -18.92 -4.30
CA GLN A 53 14.42 -18.51 -3.42
C GLN A 53 14.08 -17.37 -2.45
N THR A 54 12.82 -16.93 -2.35
CA THR A 54 12.42 -15.77 -1.54
C THR A 54 12.90 -15.88 -0.10
N VAL A 55 12.64 -17.01 0.57
CA VAL A 55 13.06 -17.26 1.95
C VAL A 55 14.60 -17.26 2.10
N GLN A 56 15.30 -17.86 1.13
CA GLN A 56 16.76 -17.90 1.17
C GLN A 56 17.36 -16.50 1.00
N VAL A 57 16.83 -15.69 0.10
CA VAL A 57 17.22 -14.28 -0.10
C VAL A 57 17.03 -13.48 1.21
N ALA A 58 15.89 -13.63 1.88
CA ALA A 58 15.62 -12.95 3.14
C ALA A 58 16.64 -13.34 4.24
N ARG A 59 16.90 -14.64 4.40
CA ARG A 59 17.88 -15.14 5.39
C ARG A 59 19.30 -14.70 5.08
N ASN A 60 19.71 -14.72 3.83
CA ASN A 60 21.04 -14.26 3.40
C ASN A 60 21.22 -12.75 3.62
N ALA A 61 20.13 -11.97 3.57
CA ALA A 61 20.13 -10.55 3.91
C ALA A 61 20.18 -10.30 5.44
N GLY A 62 20.12 -11.35 6.27
CA GLY A 62 20.08 -11.26 7.73
C GLY A 62 18.73 -10.87 8.31
N PHE A 63 17.64 -10.90 7.50
CA PHE A 63 16.31 -10.53 7.93
C PHE A 63 15.68 -11.62 8.81
N ARG A 64 14.80 -11.24 9.72
CA ARG A 64 13.96 -12.18 10.44
C ARG A 64 12.90 -12.74 9.48
N VAL A 65 12.69 -14.06 9.53
CA VAL A 65 11.73 -14.73 8.66
C VAL A 65 10.75 -15.55 9.49
N GLN A 66 9.47 -15.28 9.30
CA GLN A 66 8.37 -16.07 9.82
C GLN A 66 7.65 -16.73 8.63
N ILE A 67 7.54 -18.06 8.66
CA ILE A 67 6.83 -18.81 7.61
C ILE A 67 5.42 -19.10 8.11
N ILE A 68 4.42 -18.80 7.29
CA ILE A 68 3.02 -19.15 7.51
C ILE A 68 2.52 -20.04 6.37
N ASN A 69 1.45 -20.83 6.62
CA ASN A 69 0.83 -21.53 5.51
C ASN A 69 0.15 -20.56 4.55
N LYS A 70 0.17 -20.87 3.25
CA LYS A 70 -0.49 -20.05 2.23
C LYS A 70 -1.98 -19.83 2.51
N LYS A 71 -2.68 -20.84 3.06
CA LYS A 71 -4.10 -20.74 3.43
C LYS A 71 -4.38 -19.79 4.59
N ASP A 72 -3.37 -19.50 5.41
CA ASP A 72 -3.48 -18.62 6.57
C ASP A 72 -3.15 -17.16 6.22
N PHE A 73 -2.70 -16.92 5.00
CA PHE A 73 -2.42 -15.58 4.51
C PHE A 73 -3.71 -14.81 4.23
N GLY A 74 -3.72 -13.56 4.63
CA GLY A 74 -4.69 -12.54 4.26
C GLY A 74 -4.04 -11.18 4.45
N HIS A 75 -4.26 -10.25 3.53
CA HIS A 75 -3.58 -8.96 3.59
C HIS A 75 -3.81 -8.25 4.92
N GLY A 76 -5.05 -8.13 5.37
CA GLY A 76 -5.37 -7.54 6.67
C GLY A 76 -4.96 -8.43 7.84
N LYS A 77 -5.25 -9.74 7.78
CA LYS A 77 -4.91 -10.71 8.83
C LYS A 77 -3.42 -10.75 9.13
N THR A 78 -2.59 -10.81 8.09
CA THR A 78 -1.12 -10.89 8.24
C THR A 78 -0.54 -9.60 8.81
N ARG A 79 -1.03 -8.42 8.38
CA ARG A 79 -0.60 -7.13 8.92
C ARG A 79 -1.07 -6.94 10.36
N ARG A 80 -2.29 -7.34 10.67
CA ARG A 80 -2.82 -7.35 12.04
C ARG A 80 -1.96 -8.17 12.96
N MET A 81 -1.66 -9.41 12.59
CA MET A 81 -0.79 -10.31 13.36
C MET A 81 0.59 -9.67 13.61
N ALA A 82 1.20 -9.11 12.57
CA ALA A 82 2.50 -8.44 12.69
C ALA A 82 2.45 -7.25 13.66
N ALA A 83 1.41 -6.41 13.58
CA ALA A 83 1.23 -5.27 14.47
C ALA A 83 1.03 -5.69 15.94
N GLU A 84 0.33 -6.81 16.19
CA GLU A 84 0.10 -7.35 17.52
C GLU A 84 1.38 -7.95 18.13
N GLN A 85 2.18 -8.65 17.32
CA GLN A 85 3.42 -9.30 17.75
C GLN A 85 4.60 -8.31 17.87
N SER A 86 4.56 -7.19 17.17
CA SER A 86 5.61 -6.19 17.20
C SER A 86 5.74 -5.51 18.58
N THR A 87 6.96 -5.17 18.95
CA THR A 87 7.27 -4.29 20.09
C THR A 87 7.76 -2.92 19.65
N ALA A 88 7.81 -2.66 18.34
CA ALA A 88 8.27 -1.39 17.79
C ALA A 88 7.27 -0.26 18.07
N GLU A 89 7.76 0.96 18.09
CA GLU A 89 6.95 2.17 18.19
C GLU A 89 6.26 2.49 16.85
N TYR A 90 7.02 2.30 15.75
CA TYR A 90 6.53 2.48 14.38
C TYR A 90 6.67 1.20 13.57
N ILE A 91 5.64 0.87 12.79
CA ILE A 91 5.66 -0.26 11.87
C ILE A 91 5.55 0.26 10.45
N VAL A 92 6.46 -0.21 9.60
CA VAL A 92 6.44 0.07 8.16
C VAL A 92 5.98 -1.19 7.43
N PHE A 93 4.84 -1.14 6.77
CA PHE A 93 4.42 -2.18 5.84
C PHE A 93 4.89 -1.86 4.43
N MET A 94 5.41 -2.88 3.76
CA MET A 94 5.80 -2.82 2.35
C MET A 94 5.31 -4.06 1.61
N THR A 95 5.16 -3.95 0.29
CA THR A 95 5.02 -5.12 -0.57
C THR A 95 6.38 -5.59 -1.06
N GLN A 96 6.47 -6.88 -1.38
CA GLN A 96 7.71 -7.56 -1.79
C GLN A 96 8.37 -7.03 -3.08
N ASP A 97 7.74 -6.08 -3.74
CA ASP A 97 8.14 -5.51 -5.04
C ASP A 97 8.11 -3.98 -5.07
N ALA A 98 7.97 -3.34 -3.91
CA ALA A 98 8.09 -1.91 -3.72
C ALA A 98 9.54 -1.56 -3.36
N ILE A 99 10.33 -1.11 -4.34
CA ILE A 99 11.76 -0.85 -4.18
C ILE A 99 11.94 0.59 -3.66
N PRO A 100 12.53 0.80 -2.45
CA PRO A 100 12.83 2.15 -1.95
C PRO A 100 13.69 2.95 -2.93
N ALA A 101 13.36 4.21 -3.16
CA ALA A 101 14.07 5.04 -4.13
C ALA A 101 15.35 5.68 -3.55
N SER A 102 15.53 5.65 -2.23
CA SER A 102 16.74 6.14 -1.55
C SER A 102 17.03 5.35 -0.27
N ASN A 103 18.26 5.50 0.24
CA ASN A 103 18.68 4.85 1.49
C ASN A 103 18.05 5.47 2.76
N ASN A 104 17.36 6.60 2.63
CA ASN A 104 16.66 7.27 3.75
C ASN A 104 15.14 7.04 3.70
N SER A 105 14.64 6.24 2.77
CA SER A 105 13.21 6.13 2.52
C SER A 105 12.42 5.68 3.76
N ILE A 106 12.92 4.72 4.52
CA ILE A 106 12.21 4.21 5.73
C ILE A 106 12.14 5.28 6.82
N ILE A 107 13.28 5.89 7.17
CA ILE A 107 13.30 6.89 8.24
C ILE A 107 12.50 8.15 7.87
N GLN A 108 12.57 8.59 6.61
CA GLN A 108 11.81 9.74 6.11
C GLN A 108 10.30 9.47 6.05
N LEU A 109 9.89 8.22 5.84
CA LEU A 109 8.49 7.82 5.89
C LEU A 109 7.94 7.90 7.33
N CYS A 110 8.76 7.49 8.32
CA CYS A 110 8.37 7.50 9.74
C CYS A 110 8.48 8.90 10.38
N LYS A 111 9.32 9.78 9.84
CA LYS A 111 9.60 11.10 10.42
C LYS A 111 8.34 11.92 10.76
N PRO A 112 7.32 12.06 9.89
CA PRO A 112 6.10 12.79 10.22
C PRO A 112 5.35 12.23 11.44
N LEU A 113 5.34 10.90 11.62
CA LEU A 113 4.73 10.23 12.76
C LEU A 113 5.46 10.56 14.08
N MET A 114 6.79 10.73 14.00
CA MET A 114 7.63 11.07 15.15
C MET A 114 7.46 12.54 15.58
N GLU A 115 7.22 13.42 14.60
CA GLU A 115 7.11 14.87 14.81
C GLU A 115 5.69 15.32 15.16
N ASN A 116 4.66 14.53 14.78
CA ASN A 116 3.26 14.89 15.00
C ASN A 116 2.42 13.66 15.38
N GLN A 117 2.05 13.57 16.64
CA GLN A 117 1.25 12.45 17.18
C GLN A 117 -0.19 12.38 16.63
N ASN A 118 -0.69 13.45 16.00
CA ASN A 118 -1.99 13.42 15.33
C ASN A 118 -1.95 12.68 13.99
N ILE A 119 -0.77 12.40 13.43
CA ILE A 119 -0.65 11.58 12.24
C ILE A 119 -0.69 10.11 12.66
N GLY A 120 -1.71 9.38 12.20
CA GLY A 120 -1.86 7.94 12.49
C GLY A 120 -1.09 7.07 11.49
N VAL A 121 -1.05 7.48 10.23
CA VAL A 121 -0.40 6.78 9.13
C VAL A 121 0.23 7.75 8.13
N THR A 122 1.42 7.39 7.65
CA THR A 122 2.11 8.06 6.54
C THR A 122 2.32 7.05 5.42
N TYR A 123 2.00 7.39 4.17
CA TYR A 123 2.32 6.54 3.04
C TYR A 123 3.08 7.29 1.94
N GLY A 124 3.99 6.57 1.29
CA GLY A 124 4.91 7.12 0.29
C GLY A 124 4.34 7.13 -1.13
N ARG A 125 5.04 7.85 -1.99
CA ARG A 125 4.75 7.97 -3.42
C ARG A 125 5.24 6.75 -4.17
N GLN A 126 4.37 6.18 -5.00
CA GLN A 126 4.75 5.13 -5.93
C GLN A 126 5.16 5.74 -7.28
N LEU A 127 6.39 5.50 -7.68
CA LEU A 127 6.93 5.95 -8.95
C LEU A 127 6.69 4.92 -10.07
N PRO A 128 6.55 5.39 -11.31
CA PRO A 128 6.53 4.53 -12.48
C PRO A 128 7.76 3.64 -12.59
N THR A 129 7.62 2.50 -13.27
CA THR A 129 8.74 1.63 -13.66
C THR A 129 8.73 1.41 -15.17
N PRO A 130 9.89 1.16 -15.81
CA PRO A 130 9.93 0.91 -17.26
C PRO A 130 9.01 -0.24 -17.71
N GLU A 131 8.87 -1.27 -16.89
CA GLU A 131 8.08 -2.48 -17.20
C GLU A 131 6.57 -2.22 -17.23
N ALA A 132 6.09 -1.19 -16.54
CA ALA A 132 4.66 -0.87 -16.47
C ALA A 132 4.12 -0.28 -17.79
N GLY A 133 5.01 0.24 -18.64
CA GLY A 133 4.63 0.90 -19.89
C GLY A 133 3.84 2.20 -19.68
N ALA A 134 3.51 2.91 -20.75
CA ALA A 134 2.90 4.24 -20.66
C ALA A 134 1.59 4.27 -19.86
N ILE A 135 0.71 3.29 -20.05
CA ILE A 135 -0.59 3.23 -19.36
C ILE A 135 -0.43 2.96 -17.85
N GLY A 136 0.47 2.04 -17.48
CA GLY A 136 0.76 1.76 -16.08
C GLY A 136 1.44 2.96 -15.40
N ASN A 137 2.32 3.64 -16.11
CA ASN A 137 3.00 4.84 -15.63
C ASN A 137 2.02 5.99 -15.39
N HIS A 138 1.09 6.25 -16.34
CA HIS A 138 0.04 7.23 -16.13
C HIS A 138 -0.77 6.94 -14.86
N ALA A 139 -1.16 5.69 -14.64
CA ALA A 139 -1.94 5.32 -13.46
C ALA A 139 -1.19 5.63 -12.14
N ARG A 140 0.14 5.49 -12.10
CA ARG A 140 0.95 5.89 -10.94
C ARG A 140 1.00 7.41 -10.78
N LEU A 141 1.28 8.14 -11.84
CA LEU A 141 1.34 9.60 -11.82
C LEU A 141 0.01 10.23 -11.40
N PHE A 142 -1.12 9.67 -11.84
CA PHE A 142 -2.45 10.15 -11.49
C PHE A 142 -2.81 9.89 -10.01
N ASN A 143 -2.52 8.68 -9.50
CA ASN A 143 -2.89 8.30 -8.14
C ASN A 143 -1.88 8.79 -7.09
N TYR A 144 -0.64 9.08 -7.48
CA TYR A 144 0.44 9.51 -6.60
C TYR A 144 1.06 10.83 -7.11
N PRO A 145 0.35 11.96 -6.95
CA PRO A 145 0.82 13.27 -7.42
C PRO A 145 2.11 13.71 -6.72
N ALA A 146 2.79 14.72 -7.28
CA ALA A 146 4.08 15.19 -6.78
C ALA A 146 3.99 16.11 -5.54
N HIS A 147 2.80 16.36 -5.02
CA HIS A 147 2.58 17.18 -3.82
C HIS A 147 2.06 16.32 -2.66
N SER A 148 2.61 16.55 -1.48
CA SER A 148 2.18 15.89 -0.24
C SER A 148 0.83 16.41 0.22
N GLN A 149 0.08 15.60 0.96
CA GLN A 149 -1.24 15.96 1.42
C GLN A 149 -1.55 15.37 2.80
N MET A 150 -1.88 16.21 3.76
CA MET A 150 -2.53 15.81 5.00
C MET A 150 -4.03 15.67 4.73
N LYS A 151 -4.62 14.57 5.18
CA LYS A 151 -6.02 14.27 4.96
C LYS A 151 -6.71 14.05 6.30
N THR A 152 -7.80 14.77 6.50
CA THR A 152 -8.60 14.79 7.71
C THR A 152 -10.07 14.62 7.39
N LYS A 153 -10.92 14.52 8.41
CA LYS A 153 -12.37 14.47 8.23
C LYS A 153 -12.94 15.71 7.54
N ALA A 154 -12.29 16.87 7.73
CA ALA A 154 -12.69 18.13 7.10
C ALA A 154 -12.49 18.12 5.57
N ASP A 155 -11.64 17.25 5.06
CA ASP A 155 -11.35 17.14 3.63
C ASP A 155 -12.36 16.26 2.86
N ILE A 156 -13.27 15.56 3.54
CA ILE A 156 -14.26 14.67 2.90
C ILE A 156 -15.10 15.40 1.83
N PRO A 157 -15.63 16.62 2.04
CA PRO A 157 -16.41 17.30 1.02
C PRO A 157 -15.63 17.59 -0.28
N VAL A 158 -14.31 17.74 -0.17
CA VAL A 158 -13.42 18.05 -1.31
C VAL A 158 -12.84 16.78 -1.93
N LEU A 159 -12.31 15.87 -1.12
CA LEU A 159 -11.57 14.68 -1.56
C LEU A 159 -12.47 13.44 -1.74
N GLY A 160 -13.61 13.37 -1.06
CA GLY A 160 -14.46 12.19 -1.06
C GLY A 160 -13.68 10.94 -0.62
N ILE A 161 -13.79 9.86 -1.38
CA ILE A 161 -13.10 8.59 -1.12
C ILE A 161 -11.56 8.72 -1.10
N LYS A 162 -11.00 9.74 -1.71
CA LYS A 162 -9.54 9.97 -1.65
C LYS A 162 -9.07 10.37 -0.25
N THR A 163 -9.96 10.82 0.63
CA THR A 163 -9.64 11.10 2.04
C THR A 163 -9.09 9.85 2.73
N ILE A 164 -9.66 8.68 2.42
CA ILE A 164 -9.26 7.38 2.99
C ILE A 164 -8.32 6.58 2.07
N PHE A 165 -7.82 7.17 0.99
CA PHE A 165 -6.84 6.49 0.16
C PHE A 165 -5.51 6.38 0.90
N CYS A 166 -5.04 5.16 1.09
CA CYS A 166 -3.74 4.80 1.64
C CYS A 166 -3.17 3.62 0.83
N SER A 167 -1.90 3.31 0.98
CA SER A 167 -1.32 2.15 0.31
C SER A 167 -0.22 1.50 1.12
N ASP A 168 -0.49 0.30 1.58
CA ASP A 168 0.46 -0.57 2.30
C ASP A 168 1.56 -1.17 1.40
N SER A 169 1.62 -0.75 0.14
CA SER A 169 2.84 -0.98 -0.65
C SER A 169 4.04 -0.25 -0.07
N PHE A 170 3.81 0.87 0.63
CA PHE A 170 4.83 1.59 1.39
C PHE A 170 4.16 2.56 2.37
N ALA A 171 3.86 2.10 3.58
CA ALA A 171 3.18 2.89 4.61
C ALA A 171 3.77 2.64 6.00
N ALA A 172 3.89 3.70 6.80
CA ALA A 172 4.33 3.67 8.18
C ALA A 172 3.17 4.04 9.12
N TYR A 173 3.09 3.37 10.24
CA TYR A 173 2.04 3.49 11.23
C TYR A 173 2.62 3.75 12.62
N ASN A 174 2.00 4.67 13.39
CA ASN A 174 2.17 4.65 14.83
C ASN A 174 1.46 3.40 15.36
N ARG A 175 2.23 2.46 15.91
CA ARG A 175 1.72 1.15 16.32
C ARG A 175 0.66 1.25 17.42
N MET A 176 0.86 2.11 18.40
CA MET A 176 -0.08 2.26 19.51
C MET A 176 -1.41 2.85 19.01
N ALA A 177 -1.35 3.86 18.15
CA ALA A 177 -2.53 4.41 17.51
C ALA A 177 -3.25 3.35 16.65
N LEU A 178 -2.50 2.55 15.86
CA LEU A 178 -3.06 1.46 15.05
C LEU A 178 -3.84 0.45 15.89
N ILE A 179 -3.28 0.03 17.03
CA ILE A 179 -3.94 -0.92 17.92
C ILE A 179 -5.15 -0.28 18.61
N SER A 180 -5.06 0.97 19.05
CA SER A 180 -6.13 1.66 19.77
C SER A 180 -7.41 1.85 18.94
N ILE A 181 -7.29 1.99 17.60
CA ILE A 181 -8.43 2.09 16.69
C ILE A 181 -8.95 0.73 16.21
N GLY A 182 -8.45 -0.38 16.80
CA GLY A 182 -8.91 -1.75 16.51
C GLY A 182 -8.18 -2.45 15.36
N ASN A 183 -6.96 -1.98 15.02
CA ASN A 183 -6.04 -2.64 14.10
C ASN A 183 -6.67 -2.95 12.72
N PHE A 184 -5.94 -3.65 11.84
CA PHE A 184 -6.44 -4.07 10.53
C PHE A 184 -7.61 -5.05 10.64
N MET A 185 -8.56 -4.92 9.72
CA MET A 185 -9.63 -5.91 9.55
C MET A 185 -9.11 -7.14 8.80
N ASP A 186 -9.66 -8.31 9.11
CA ASP A 186 -9.34 -9.55 8.39
C ASP A 186 -10.04 -9.54 7.03
N VAL A 187 -9.37 -8.94 6.06
CA VAL A 187 -9.81 -8.84 4.67
C VAL A 187 -8.66 -9.15 3.72
N ASN A 188 -9.00 -9.70 2.57
CA ASN A 188 -8.02 -10.05 1.53
C ASN A 188 -7.75 -8.91 0.53
N PHE A 189 -8.47 -7.80 0.66
CA PHE A 189 -8.32 -6.63 -0.23
C PHE A 189 -8.83 -5.38 0.46
N GLY A 190 -8.12 -4.24 0.27
CA GLY A 190 -8.54 -2.92 0.74
C GLY A 190 -8.40 -2.69 2.25
N GLU A 191 -7.59 -3.49 2.94
CA GLU A 191 -7.26 -3.33 4.36
C GLU A 191 -6.67 -1.96 4.66
N ASP A 192 -5.86 -1.42 3.74
CA ASP A 192 -5.25 -0.09 3.81
C ASP A 192 -6.29 1.05 3.73
N THR A 193 -7.31 0.88 2.91
CA THR A 193 -8.41 1.83 2.81
C THR A 193 -9.31 1.79 4.06
N LEU A 194 -9.61 0.60 4.57
CA LEU A 194 -10.45 0.45 5.77
C LEU A 194 -9.74 0.97 7.03
N ILE A 195 -8.45 0.73 7.18
CA ILE A 195 -7.71 1.25 8.32
C ILE A 195 -7.55 2.79 8.23
N ALA A 196 -7.36 3.34 7.02
CA ALA A 196 -7.35 4.78 6.82
C ALA A 196 -8.69 5.42 7.18
N ALA A 197 -9.83 4.78 6.87
CA ALA A 197 -11.15 5.23 7.31
C ALA A 197 -11.25 5.27 8.83
N LYS A 198 -10.82 4.21 9.54
CA LYS A 198 -10.79 4.18 11.00
C LYS A 198 -9.94 5.31 11.59
N TYR A 199 -8.78 5.62 10.99
CA TYR A 199 -7.94 6.75 11.43
C TYR A 199 -8.67 8.09 11.28
N ILE A 200 -9.28 8.35 10.12
CA ILE A 200 -10.05 9.57 9.87
C ILE A 200 -11.23 9.70 10.83
N ASP A 201 -11.96 8.60 11.07
CA ASP A 201 -13.11 8.58 11.98
C ASP A 201 -12.69 8.81 13.44
N ALA A 202 -11.51 8.33 13.83
CA ALA A 202 -10.91 8.55 15.14
C ALA A 202 -10.23 9.93 15.31
N GLY A 203 -10.27 10.79 14.28
CA GLY A 203 -9.71 12.15 14.31
C GLY A 203 -8.22 12.25 13.99
N TYR A 204 -7.59 11.17 13.57
CA TYR A 204 -6.20 11.20 13.11
C TYR A 204 -6.06 11.71 11.66
N VAL A 205 -4.86 12.14 11.34
CA VAL A 205 -4.46 12.54 9.99
C VAL A 205 -3.91 11.32 9.24
N VAL A 206 -4.35 11.15 8.00
CA VAL A 206 -3.73 10.27 7.01
C VAL A 206 -2.82 11.12 6.12
N TYR A 207 -1.50 10.90 6.19
CA TYR A 207 -0.53 11.74 5.50
C TYR A 207 0.05 11.06 4.27
N TYR A 208 -0.17 11.64 3.09
CA TYR A 208 0.53 11.30 1.86
C TYR A 208 1.83 12.09 1.77
N ASN A 209 2.97 11.39 1.80
CA ASN A 209 4.28 12.00 1.68
C ASN A 209 4.85 11.78 0.28
N SER A 210 4.74 12.77 -0.59
CA SER A 210 5.19 12.68 -1.99
C SER A 210 6.70 12.74 -2.15
N THR A 211 7.44 13.15 -1.12
CA THR A 211 8.90 13.26 -1.18
C THR A 211 9.60 11.93 -0.91
N VAL A 212 8.88 10.99 -0.29
CA VAL A 212 9.39 9.65 0.02
C VAL A 212 8.81 8.66 -0.98
N CYS A 213 9.68 8.04 -1.77
CA CYS A 213 9.28 7.31 -2.96
C CYS A 213 9.70 5.84 -2.92
N VAL A 214 8.90 5.01 -3.60
CA VAL A 214 9.25 3.65 -4.01
C VAL A 214 8.96 3.46 -5.49
N TYR A 215 9.77 2.65 -6.17
CA TYR A 215 9.46 2.15 -7.51
C TYR A 215 8.53 0.96 -7.38
N HIS A 216 7.28 1.13 -7.79
CA HIS A 216 6.27 0.08 -7.70
C HIS A 216 5.21 0.28 -8.78
N ALA A 217 5.24 -0.55 -9.79
CA ALA A 217 4.23 -0.57 -10.83
C ALA A 217 4.06 -1.96 -11.42
N HIS A 218 2.85 -2.25 -11.89
CA HIS A 218 2.51 -3.53 -12.50
C HIS A 218 1.96 -3.31 -13.90
N ARG A 219 2.31 -4.22 -14.79
CA ARG A 219 1.64 -4.37 -16.06
C ARG A 219 0.66 -5.53 -15.95
N LEU A 220 -0.63 -5.24 -15.97
CA LEU A 220 -1.68 -6.25 -15.95
C LEU A 220 -2.20 -6.48 -17.37
N SER A 221 -2.55 -7.73 -17.68
CA SER A 221 -3.34 -8.06 -18.87
C SER A 221 -4.75 -7.49 -18.71
N LEU A 222 -5.46 -7.29 -19.82
CA LEU A 222 -6.85 -6.80 -19.82
C LEU A 222 -7.76 -7.64 -18.91
N MET A 223 -7.62 -8.96 -18.98
CA MET A 223 -8.42 -9.88 -18.16
C MET A 223 -8.10 -9.77 -16.67
N ASN A 224 -6.83 -9.64 -16.31
CA ASN A 224 -6.43 -9.48 -14.91
C ASN A 224 -6.86 -8.11 -14.36
N GLU A 225 -6.85 -7.08 -15.19
CA GLU A 225 -7.38 -5.76 -14.85
C GLU A 225 -8.91 -5.86 -14.58
N MET A 226 -9.66 -6.51 -15.45
CA MET A 226 -11.10 -6.75 -15.27
C MET A 226 -11.38 -7.52 -13.97
N LYS A 227 -10.69 -8.65 -13.75
CA LYS A 227 -10.81 -9.44 -12.50
C LYS A 227 -10.53 -8.62 -11.25
N ARG A 228 -9.51 -7.77 -11.29
CA ARG A 228 -9.20 -6.86 -10.18
C ARG A 228 -10.35 -5.91 -9.90
N TYR A 229 -11.00 -5.38 -10.94
CA TYR A 229 -12.14 -4.47 -10.77
C TYR A 229 -13.41 -5.19 -10.30
N VAL A 230 -13.57 -6.49 -10.58
CA VAL A 230 -14.62 -7.32 -9.94
C VAL A 230 -14.41 -7.32 -8.43
N VAL A 231 -13.19 -7.65 -7.96
CA VAL A 231 -12.86 -7.66 -6.52
C VAL A 231 -13.08 -6.28 -5.88
N ILE A 232 -12.73 -5.19 -6.59
CA ILE A 232 -13.00 -3.81 -6.11
C ILE A 232 -14.50 -3.57 -5.98
N GLY A 233 -15.31 -4.03 -6.94
CA GLY A 233 -16.76 -3.91 -6.89
C GLY A 233 -17.37 -4.65 -5.71
N GLU A 234 -16.98 -5.91 -5.50
CA GLU A 234 -17.38 -6.72 -4.34
C GLU A 234 -17.01 -6.05 -3.02
N PHE A 235 -15.79 -5.54 -2.92
CA PHE A 235 -15.30 -4.84 -1.74
C PHE A 235 -16.12 -3.58 -1.46
N HIS A 236 -16.39 -2.75 -2.46
CA HIS A 236 -17.20 -1.54 -2.30
C HIS A 236 -18.65 -1.86 -1.90
N LYS A 237 -19.22 -2.95 -2.41
CA LYS A 237 -20.56 -3.39 -2.00
C LYS A 237 -20.55 -3.87 -0.54
N LYS A 238 -19.61 -4.75 -0.19
CA LYS A 238 -19.48 -5.31 1.17
C LYS A 238 -19.31 -4.22 2.24
N TYR A 239 -18.52 -3.19 1.94
CA TYR A 239 -18.24 -2.09 2.87
C TYR A 239 -18.95 -0.78 2.47
N LYS A 240 -20.15 -0.91 1.85
CA LYS A 240 -20.91 0.22 1.34
C LYS A 240 -21.13 1.33 2.37
N MET A 241 -21.41 0.98 3.62
CA MET A 241 -21.64 1.97 4.69
C MET A 241 -20.39 2.85 4.93
N VAL A 242 -19.18 2.25 4.90
CA VAL A 242 -17.94 3.02 5.00
C VAL A 242 -17.81 3.95 3.80
N PHE A 243 -17.97 3.43 2.58
CA PHE A 243 -17.78 4.25 1.37
C PHE A 243 -18.84 5.34 1.21
N ASP A 244 -20.07 5.11 1.65
CA ASP A 244 -21.14 6.12 1.61
C ASP A 244 -20.82 7.34 2.49
N SER A 245 -20.12 7.15 3.63
CA SER A 245 -19.66 8.22 4.51
C SER A 245 -18.60 9.12 3.84
N TYR A 246 -17.91 8.61 2.82
CA TYR A 246 -16.86 9.32 2.06
C TYR A 246 -17.32 9.63 0.62
N ARG A 247 -18.63 9.60 0.37
CA ARG A 247 -19.14 9.93 -0.97
C ARG A 247 -18.97 11.41 -1.26
N LYS A 248 -18.36 11.66 -2.42
CA LYS A 248 -18.49 12.90 -3.17
C LYS A 248 -19.13 12.54 -4.50
N VAL A 249 -20.00 13.39 -5.03
CA VAL A 249 -20.39 13.30 -6.45
C VAL A 249 -19.13 13.56 -7.27
N SER A 250 -18.34 12.53 -7.53
CA SER A 250 -17.05 12.69 -8.19
C SER A 250 -17.08 12.07 -9.58
N MET A 251 -16.62 12.84 -10.53
CA MET A 251 -16.31 12.38 -11.88
C MET A 251 -14.89 11.79 -11.97
N GLU A 252 -14.41 11.15 -10.89
CA GLU A 252 -13.03 10.63 -10.78
C GLU A 252 -12.66 9.71 -11.93
N GLY A 253 -13.56 8.75 -12.27
CA GLY A 253 -13.33 7.85 -13.39
C GLY A 253 -13.21 8.60 -14.73
N PHE A 254 -14.02 9.63 -14.93
CA PHE A 254 -13.95 10.46 -16.13
C PHE A 254 -12.67 11.30 -16.14
N SER A 255 -12.31 11.87 -15.00
CA SER A 255 -11.06 12.64 -14.86
C SER A 255 -9.83 11.77 -15.12
N PHE A 256 -9.85 10.51 -14.67
CA PHE A 256 -8.79 9.53 -14.95
C PHE A 256 -8.66 9.27 -16.46
N ILE A 257 -9.78 8.94 -17.13
CA ILE A 257 -9.79 8.65 -18.57
C ILE A 257 -9.29 9.87 -19.37
N LYS A 258 -9.83 11.06 -19.07
CA LYS A 258 -9.39 12.31 -19.72
C LYS A 258 -7.89 12.53 -19.54
N SER A 259 -7.38 12.37 -18.33
CA SER A 259 -5.96 12.51 -18.02
C SER A 259 -5.11 11.47 -18.74
N GLU A 260 -5.58 10.21 -18.83
CA GLU A 260 -4.86 9.14 -19.54
C GLU A 260 -4.74 9.42 -21.03
N LEU A 261 -5.81 9.89 -21.67
CA LEU A 261 -5.78 10.27 -23.09
C LEU A 261 -4.82 11.44 -23.36
N ILE A 262 -4.88 12.50 -22.51
CA ILE A 262 -3.97 13.63 -22.62
C ILE A 262 -2.51 13.20 -22.43
N TYR A 263 -2.25 12.31 -21.45
CA TYR A 263 -0.91 11.77 -21.22
C TYR A 263 -0.40 10.99 -22.43
N LEU A 264 -1.21 10.09 -23.01
CA LEU A 264 -0.81 9.31 -24.19
C LEU A 264 -0.55 10.19 -25.41
N LEU A 265 -1.29 11.28 -25.58
CA LEU A 265 -1.03 12.26 -26.64
C LEU A 265 0.31 12.99 -26.43
N LYS A 266 0.58 13.46 -25.20
CA LYS A 266 1.83 14.15 -24.83
C LYS A 266 3.05 13.25 -25.01
N GLU A 267 2.94 11.98 -24.63
CA GLU A 267 4.01 10.98 -24.77
C GLU A 267 4.12 10.42 -26.21
N LYS A 268 3.34 10.97 -27.18
CA LYS A 268 3.29 10.50 -28.57
C LYS A 268 2.98 9.00 -28.71
N ARG A 269 2.14 8.46 -27.78
CA ARG A 269 1.72 7.07 -27.73
C ARG A 269 0.28 6.87 -28.22
N ILE A 270 -0.10 7.57 -29.28
CA ILE A 270 -1.48 7.60 -29.83
C ILE A 270 -2.00 6.20 -30.16
N VAL A 271 -1.15 5.30 -30.64
CA VAL A 271 -1.50 3.89 -30.95
C VAL A 271 -2.06 3.13 -29.73
N LEU A 272 -1.76 3.58 -28.51
CA LEU A 272 -2.28 2.95 -27.28
C LEU A 272 -3.67 3.45 -26.89
N ILE A 273 -4.21 4.49 -27.53
CA ILE A 273 -5.52 5.06 -27.16
C ILE A 273 -6.66 4.03 -27.29
N PRO A 274 -6.81 3.27 -28.39
CA PRO A 274 -7.86 2.26 -28.47
C PRO A 274 -7.75 1.20 -27.38
N TYR A 275 -6.53 0.76 -27.08
CA TYR A 275 -6.28 -0.20 -26.00
C TYR A 275 -6.66 0.39 -24.62
N ALA A 276 -6.31 1.65 -24.33
CA ALA A 276 -6.66 2.34 -23.08
C ALA A 276 -8.18 2.46 -22.91
N LEU A 277 -8.91 2.76 -23.99
CA LEU A 277 -10.38 2.84 -23.97
C LEU A 277 -11.01 1.48 -23.66
N ILE A 278 -10.60 0.42 -24.36
CA ILE A 278 -11.08 -0.96 -24.11
C ILE A 278 -10.79 -1.35 -22.65
N ARG A 279 -9.58 -1.08 -22.15
CA ARG A 279 -9.18 -1.34 -20.77
C ARG A 279 -10.10 -0.63 -19.77
N ASN A 280 -10.43 0.62 -19.99
CA ASN A 280 -11.30 1.39 -19.10
C ASN A 280 -12.77 0.89 -19.15
N ILE A 281 -13.25 0.43 -20.31
CA ILE A 281 -14.55 -0.24 -20.42
C ILE A 281 -14.56 -1.54 -19.62
N LEU A 282 -13.53 -2.38 -19.75
CA LEU A 282 -13.42 -3.64 -19.01
C LEU A 282 -13.34 -3.41 -17.49
N LYS A 283 -12.68 -2.37 -17.04
CA LYS A 283 -12.69 -1.94 -15.62
C LYS A 283 -14.10 -1.62 -15.14
N LEU A 284 -14.84 -0.83 -15.92
CA LEU A 284 -16.22 -0.46 -15.59
C LEU A 284 -17.15 -1.67 -15.55
N VAL A 285 -17.03 -2.57 -16.54
CA VAL A 285 -17.79 -3.83 -16.59
C VAL A 285 -17.46 -4.71 -15.38
N GLY A 286 -16.15 -4.91 -15.09
CA GLY A 286 -15.72 -5.70 -13.95
C GLY A 286 -16.23 -5.13 -12.63
N TYR A 287 -16.11 -3.81 -12.43
CA TYR A 287 -16.62 -3.13 -11.23
C TYR A 287 -18.13 -3.32 -11.04
N LYS A 288 -18.92 -3.05 -12.09
CA LYS A 288 -20.39 -3.23 -12.04
C LYS A 288 -20.76 -4.68 -11.75
N TYR A 289 -20.09 -5.63 -12.40
CA TYR A 289 -20.32 -7.05 -12.16
C TYR A 289 -20.01 -7.43 -10.70
N GLY A 290 -18.87 -6.98 -10.14
CA GLY A 290 -18.54 -7.20 -8.74
C GLY A 290 -19.57 -6.62 -7.76
N MET A 291 -20.07 -5.41 -8.07
CA MET A 291 -21.18 -4.81 -7.32
C MET A 291 -22.49 -5.62 -7.37
N MET A 292 -22.70 -6.44 -8.40
CA MET A 292 -23.91 -7.28 -8.54
C MET A 292 -23.77 -8.60 -7.79
N ILE A 293 -22.66 -9.32 -7.94
CA ILE A 293 -22.49 -10.69 -7.45
C ILE A 293 -22.15 -10.80 -5.97
N SER A 294 -21.65 -9.74 -5.34
CA SER A 294 -21.37 -9.80 -3.90
C SER A 294 -22.67 -10.09 -3.14
N SER A 295 -22.75 -11.27 -2.54
CA SER A 295 -23.83 -11.60 -1.60
C SER A 295 -23.73 -10.69 -0.37
N ASN A 296 -24.86 -10.28 0.17
CA ASN A 296 -24.95 -9.48 1.39
C ASN A 296 -24.30 -10.18 2.58
#